data_e679f6f795a0799f97f6854634454476
#
_entry.id   e679f6f795a0799f97f6854634454476
#
_cell.length_a   1.000
_cell.length_b   1.000
_cell.length_c   1.000
_cell.angle_alpha   90.00
_cell.angle_beta   90.00
_cell.angle_gamma   90.00
#
_symmetry.space_group_name_H-M   'P 1'
#
loop_
_entity.id
_entity.type
_entity.pdbx_description
1 polymer ?
#
loop_
_entity_poly.entity_id
_entity_poly.type
_entity_poly.pdbx_seq_one_letter_code
_entity_poly.pdbx_strand_id
1 'polypeptide(L)'
;LKVASERAWMQVEVRIRRFNPEVDQQAHFETYTVEAEPHDQVLDVLNQVKWFQDGSLAYRRSCGHGICGSDAMRXNGVNRLACKVLVRDVGSSITVEPLLGLPVVKDMIVDMEPFWAHYRSVKPFFINEDPSPERERLQSPEQRARFDDSTKCILCAACTTSCPSFWADGEYVGPAAIVQAHRFIFDSRDAAAGQRLEILGEQMGVWRCRTIFNCTVACPRDIKVTQAIGEVKQAIATGQLD
;
A
#
# COMPACT_ATOMS: atom_id res chain seq x y z
N LEU A 1 -16.20 -27.50 32.04
CA LEU A 1 -16.49 -26.08 31.87
C LEU A 1 -16.72 -25.79 30.40
N LYS A 2 -18.00 -25.83 29.98
CA LYS A 2 -18.39 -25.39 28.63
C LYS A 2 -18.50 -23.86 28.66
N VAL A 3 -17.46 -23.18 28.20
CA VAL A 3 -17.60 -21.78 27.83
C VAL A 3 -18.15 -21.80 26.39
N ALA A 4 -19.46 -21.89 26.29
CA ALA A 4 -20.13 -21.58 25.04
C ALA A 4 -20.09 -20.06 24.93
N SER A 5 -19.10 -19.51 24.27
CA SER A 5 -19.20 -18.12 23.84
C SER A 5 -20.35 -18.06 22.84
N GLU A 6 -21.44 -17.44 23.23
CA GLU A 6 -22.50 -17.11 22.26
C GLU A 6 -21.84 -16.30 21.15
N ARG A 7 -21.84 -16.84 19.94
CA ARG A 7 -21.35 -16.13 18.75
C ARG A 7 -22.26 -14.92 18.54
N ALA A 8 -21.69 -13.73 18.68
CA ALA A 8 -22.43 -12.48 18.54
C ALA A 8 -22.48 -12.09 17.06
N TRP A 9 -23.37 -12.75 16.30
CA TRP A 9 -23.59 -12.41 14.90
C TRP A 9 -24.23 -11.03 14.81
N MET A 10 -23.78 -10.26 13.83
CA MET A 10 -24.34 -8.94 13.51
C MET A 10 -24.60 -8.85 12.02
N GLN A 11 -25.66 -8.13 11.65
CA GLN A 11 -25.89 -7.81 10.25
C GLN A 11 -24.97 -6.68 9.83
N VAL A 12 -24.25 -6.90 8.75
CA VAL A 12 -23.33 -5.92 8.16
C VAL A 12 -23.86 -5.55 6.78
N GLU A 13 -24.15 -4.26 6.61
CA GLU A 13 -24.48 -3.70 5.30
C GLU A 13 -23.18 -3.30 4.60
N VAL A 14 -22.89 -3.93 3.48
CA VAL A 14 -21.69 -3.60 2.71
C VAL A 14 -22.08 -2.98 1.37
N ARG A 15 -21.71 -1.73 1.18
CA ARG A 15 -21.96 -0.93 -0.02
C ARG A 15 -20.70 -0.95 -0.87
N ILE A 16 -20.77 -1.62 -2.02
CA ILE A 16 -19.61 -1.89 -2.88
C ILE A 16 -19.70 -1.07 -4.17
N ARG A 17 -18.64 -0.36 -4.52
CA ARG A 17 -18.56 0.33 -5.80
C ARG A 17 -18.28 -0.70 -6.90
N ARG A 18 -19.24 -0.82 -7.82
CA ARG A 18 -19.18 -1.79 -8.91
C ARG A 18 -18.84 -1.10 -10.24
N PHE A 19 -18.09 -1.81 -11.07
CA PHE A 19 -17.80 -1.38 -12.44
C PHE A 19 -17.31 -2.58 -13.24
N ASN A 20 -18.01 -2.89 -14.33
CA ASN A 20 -17.57 -3.88 -15.31
C ASN A 20 -17.54 -3.20 -16.68
N PRO A 21 -16.36 -2.98 -17.29
CA PRO A 21 -16.26 -2.24 -18.55
C PRO A 21 -16.96 -2.89 -19.72
N GLU A 22 -17.34 -4.16 -19.62
CA GLU A 22 -18.06 -4.88 -20.68
C GLU A 22 -19.53 -4.49 -20.75
N VAL A 23 -20.10 -4.02 -19.62
CA VAL A 23 -21.56 -3.77 -19.51
C VAL A 23 -21.91 -2.40 -18.94
N ASP A 24 -21.02 -1.80 -18.13
CA ASP A 24 -21.33 -0.56 -17.42
C ASP A 24 -20.77 0.66 -18.15
N GLN A 25 -21.60 1.68 -18.35
CA GLN A 25 -21.13 2.97 -18.86
C GLN A 25 -20.43 3.79 -17.77
N GLN A 26 -20.82 3.60 -16.52
CA GLN A 26 -20.21 4.30 -15.38
C GLN A 26 -20.32 3.44 -14.12
N ALA A 27 -19.41 3.69 -13.18
CA ALA A 27 -19.43 2.98 -11.90
C ALA A 27 -20.68 3.34 -11.09
N HIS A 28 -21.20 2.36 -10.37
CA HIS A 28 -22.38 2.50 -9.52
C HIS A 28 -22.12 1.81 -8.17
N PHE A 29 -23.07 1.93 -7.24
CA PHE A 29 -22.95 1.23 -5.95
C PHE A 29 -24.04 0.16 -5.85
N GLU A 30 -23.65 -1.00 -5.34
CA GLU A 30 -24.58 -2.06 -4.94
C GLU A 30 -24.43 -2.30 -3.44
N THR A 31 -25.53 -2.67 -2.79
CA THR A 31 -25.56 -2.91 -1.34
C THR A 31 -25.95 -4.35 -1.08
N TYR A 32 -25.18 -5.00 -0.21
CA TYR A 32 -25.38 -6.39 0.20
C TYR A 32 -25.49 -6.43 1.71
N THR A 33 -26.24 -7.42 2.23
CA THR A 33 -26.32 -7.68 3.67
C THR A 33 -25.67 -9.03 3.96
N VAL A 34 -24.77 -9.05 4.94
CA VAL A 34 -24.00 -10.24 5.32
C VAL A 34 -24.09 -10.41 6.84
N GLU A 35 -24.25 -11.64 7.31
CA GLU A 35 -24.09 -11.95 8.74
C GLU A 35 -22.62 -12.21 9.02
N ALA A 36 -22.04 -11.48 9.97
CA ALA A 36 -20.64 -11.59 10.31
C ALA A 36 -20.41 -11.49 11.83
N GLU A 37 -19.30 -12.05 12.29
CA GLU A 37 -18.86 -11.88 13.67
C GLU A 37 -18.01 -10.60 13.77
N PRO A 38 -17.96 -9.95 14.95
CA PRO A 38 -17.12 -8.76 15.12
C PRO A 38 -15.63 -8.98 14.79
N HIS A 39 -15.17 -10.22 14.90
CA HIS A 39 -13.77 -10.59 14.63
C HIS A 39 -13.51 -11.04 13.20
N ASP A 40 -14.55 -11.14 12.37
CA ASP A 40 -14.38 -11.44 10.95
C ASP A 40 -13.65 -10.29 10.26
N GLN A 41 -12.87 -10.61 9.25
CA GLN A 41 -12.20 -9.62 8.42
C GLN A 41 -13.19 -9.04 7.40
N VAL A 42 -12.96 -7.81 6.96
CA VAL A 42 -13.71 -7.24 5.82
C VAL A 42 -13.54 -8.16 4.60
N LEU A 43 -12.40 -8.82 4.46
CA LEU A 43 -12.19 -9.80 3.39
C LEU A 43 -13.19 -10.97 3.49
N ASP A 44 -13.54 -11.41 4.70
CA ASP A 44 -14.52 -12.50 4.88
C ASP A 44 -15.91 -12.05 4.46
N VAL A 45 -16.27 -10.79 4.77
CA VAL A 45 -17.54 -10.20 4.33
C VAL A 45 -17.60 -10.18 2.79
N LEU A 46 -16.52 -9.75 2.13
CA LEU A 46 -16.44 -9.75 0.66
C LEU A 46 -16.52 -11.17 0.07
N ASN A 47 -15.87 -12.13 0.74
CA ASN A 47 -15.94 -13.55 0.32
C ASN A 47 -17.39 -14.05 0.41
N GLN A 48 -18.13 -13.71 1.48
CA GLN A 48 -19.54 -14.12 1.62
C GLN A 48 -20.40 -13.52 0.50
N VAL A 49 -20.22 -12.22 0.21
CA VAL A 49 -20.92 -11.59 -0.93
C VAL A 49 -20.61 -12.37 -2.21
N LYS A 50 -19.33 -12.57 -2.50
CA LYS A 50 -18.90 -13.21 -3.75
C LYS A 50 -19.40 -14.66 -3.87
N TRP A 51 -19.37 -15.43 -2.80
CA TRP A 51 -19.68 -16.87 -2.85
C TRP A 51 -21.17 -17.15 -2.81
N PHE A 52 -21.97 -16.30 -2.15
CA PHE A 52 -23.36 -16.63 -1.85
C PHE A 52 -24.39 -15.64 -2.42
N GLN A 53 -23.96 -14.45 -2.83
CA GLN A 53 -24.90 -13.44 -3.34
C GLN A 53 -24.56 -13.00 -4.77
N ASP A 54 -23.29 -12.66 -5.06
CA ASP A 54 -22.91 -12.16 -6.38
C ASP A 54 -21.50 -12.62 -6.79
N GLY A 55 -21.45 -13.71 -7.53
CA GLY A 55 -20.19 -14.28 -8.04
C GLY A 55 -19.42 -13.38 -9.02
N SER A 56 -20.07 -12.34 -9.55
CA SER A 56 -19.42 -11.42 -10.51
C SER A 56 -18.47 -10.43 -9.84
N LEU A 57 -18.61 -10.22 -8.51
CA LEU A 57 -17.77 -9.28 -7.75
C LEU A 57 -16.27 -9.62 -7.91
N ALA A 58 -15.47 -8.61 -8.32
CA ALA A 58 -14.06 -8.81 -8.65
C ALA A 58 -13.14 -8.06 -7.67
N TYR A 59 -12.24 -8.80 -7.02
CA TYR A 59 -11.18 -8.24 -6.17
C TYR A 59 -10.01 -9.22 -6.11
N ARG A 60 -8.82 -8.70 -5.76
CA ARG A 60 -7.64 -9.54 -5.58
C ARG A 60 -7.56 -10.00 -4.12
N ARG A 61 -7.16 -11.24 -3.91
CA ARG A 61 -6.83 -11.78 -2.60
C ARG A 61 -5.81 -12.90 -2.73
N SER A 62 -5.02 -13.12 -1.69
CA SER A 62 -4.06 -14.22 -1.67
C SER A 62 -3.82 -14.70 -0.24
N CYS A 63 -2.88 -14.10 0.51
CA CYS A 63 -2.43 -14.64 1.80
C CYS A 63 -3.48 -14.58 2.93
N GLY A 64 -4.37 -13.60 2.94
CA GLY A 64 -5.39 -13.43 3.98
C GLY A 64 -4.86 -12.97 5.34
N HIS A 65 -3.57 -12.56 5.45
CA HIS A 65 -2.99 -12.21 6.75
C HIS A 65 -2.02 -11.00 6.69
N GLY A 66 -2.22 -10.13 5.69
CA GLY A 66 -1.55 -8.82 5.68
C GLY A 66 -0.12 -8.81 5.16
N ILE A 67 0.30 -9.82 4.38
CA ILE A 67 1.69 -9.92 3.89
C ILE A 67 1.80 -9.69 2.38
N CYS A 68 0.85 -10.18 1.57
CA CYS A 68 0.97 -10.06 0.11
C CYS A 68 0.50 -8.70 -0.44
N GLY A 69 -0.32 -7.96 0.29
CA GLY A 69 -0.82 -6.66 -0.12
C GLY A 69 -1.87 -6.66 -1.23
N SER A 70 -2.27 -7.84 -1.73
CA SER A 70 -3.12 -7.93 -2.94
C SER A 70 -4.54 -7.39 -2.73
N ASP A 71 -5.05 -7.43 -1.49
CA ASP A 71 -6.41 -7.03 -1.13
C ASP A 71 -6.50 -5.58 -0.61
N ALA A 72 -5.58 -4.72 -1.06
CA ALA A 72 -5.60 -3.30 -0.73
C ALA A 72 -6.79 -2.63 -1.45
N MET A 73 -7.64 -1.92 -0.67
CA MET A 73 -8.82 -1.18 -1.17
C MET A 73 -9.21 -0.10 -0.17
N ARG A 74 -10.23 0.70 -0.50
CA ARG A 74 -10.72 1.74 0.43
C ARG A 74 -11.90 1.21 1.23
N UNK A 75 -11.95 1.23 2.39
CA UNK A 75 -12.86 0.92 3.23
C UNK A 75 -13.26 2.09 3.86
N ASN A 76 -14.43 2.57 3.89
CA ASN A 76 -14.92 3.81 4.52
C ASN A 76 -13.99 5.01 4.25
N GLY A 77 -13.53 5.15 3.00
CA GLY A 77 -12.70 6.29 2.59
C GLY A 77 -11.22 6.19 2.93
N VAL A 78 -10.78 5.12 3.62
CA VAL A 78 -9.36 4.95 4.01
C VAL A 78 -8.79 3.70 3.33
N ASN A 79 -7.60 3.83 2.74
CA ASN A 79 -6.92 2.70 2.12
C ASN A 79 -6.39 1.74 3.19
N ARG A 80 -6.78 0.48 3.09
CA ARG A 80 -6.39 -0.58 4.05
C ARG A 80 -6.33 -1.92 3.32
N LEU A 81 -5.81 -2.94 3.99
CA LEU A 81 -5.91 -4.32 3.52
C LEU A 81 -7.18 -4.94 4.08
N ALA A 82 -8.04 -5.49 3.22
CA ALA A 82 -9.31 -6.08 3.66
C ALA A 82 -9.10 -7.23 4.65
N CYS A 83 -7.98 -7.95 4.54
CA CYS A 83 -7.63 -9.04 5.45
C CYS A 83 -7.02 -8.59 6.78
N LYS A 84 -6.87 -7.26 7.00
CA LYS A 84 -6.35 -6.74 8.28
C LYS A 84 -7.36 -5.92 9.05
N VAL A 85 -8.50 -5.62 8.44
CA VAL A 85 -9.53 -4.79 9.07
C VAL A 85 -10.65 -5.70 9.57
N LEU A 86 -10.95 -5.61 10.85
CA LEU A 86 -12.02 -6.39 11.45
C LEU A 86 -13.35 -5.64 11.36
N VAL A 87 -14.46 -6.38 11.28
CA VAL A 87 -15.79 -5.81 11.23
C VAL A 87 -16.03 -4.86 12.41
N ARG A 88 -15.60 -5.24 13.62
CA ARG A 88 -15.75 -4.39 14.82
C ARG A 88 -15.04 -3.04 14.69
N ASP A 89 -13.98 -2.94 13.87
CA ASP A 89 -13.20 -1.71 13.73
C ASP A 89 -13.82 -0.72 12.73
N VAL A 90 -14.74 -1.21 11.88
CA VAL A 90 -15.39 -0.38 10.85
C VAL A 90 -16.91 -0.29 11.03
N GLY A 91 -17.48 -1.12 11.91
CA GLY A 91 -18.90 -1.11 12.23
C GLY A 91 -19.76 -1.90 11.25
N SER A 92 -21.07 -1.78 11.42
CA SER A 92 -22.05 -2.56 10.65
C SER A 92 -22.40 -1.96 9.28
N SER A 93 -21.80 -0.83 8.91
CA SER A 93 -21.99 -0.22 7.58
C SER A 93 -20.61 0.04 6.97
N ILE A 94 -20.31 -0.67 5.88
CA ILE A 94 -18.98 -0.65 5.27
C ILE A 94 -19.12 -0.24 3.80
N THR A 95 -18.47 0.86 3.41
CA THR A 95 -18.36 1.22 2.00
C THR A 95 -17.00 0.75 1.47
N VAL A 96 -17.02 0.01 0.36
CA VAL A 96 -15.83 -0.56 -0.26
C VAL A 96 -15.66 0.01 -1.67
N GLU A 97 -14.47 0.54 -1.95
CA GLU A 97 -14.14 1.16 -3.23
C GLU A 97 -12.72 0.74 -3.67
N PRO A 98 -12.41 0.80 -4.96
CA PRO A 98 -11.04 0.56 -5.43
C PRO A 98 -10.08 1.65 -4.95
N LEU A 99 -8.78 1.36 -4.99
CA LEU A 99 -7.72 2.34 -4.74
C LEU A 99 -7.84 3.51 -5.73
N LEU A 100 -7.66 4.74 -5.24
CA LEU A 100 -7.76 5.95 -6.06
C LEU A 100 -6.47 6.25 -6.83
N GLY A 101 -6.59 6.94 -7.95
CA GLY A 101 -5.43 7.41 -8.72
C GLY A 101 -4.83 6.36 -9.65
N LEU A 102 -5.42 5.15 -9.67
CA LEU A 102 -5.03 4.10 -10.62
C LEU A 102 -6.27 3.74 -11.47
N PRO A 103 -6.10 3.40 -12.75
CA PRO A 103 -7.22 3.04 -13.60
C PRO A 103 -7.96 1.80 -13.08
N VAL A 104 -9.29 1.85 -13.00
CA VAL A 104 -10.09 0.71 -12.56
C VAL A 104 -10.26 -0.25 -13.74
N VAL A 105 -9.89 -1.52 -13.53
CA VAL A 105 -10.09 -2.60 -14.51
C VAL A 105 -11.49 -3.21 -14.34
N LYS A 106 -11.85 -3.58 -13.11
CA LYS A 106 -13.18 -4.11 -12.77
C LYS A 106 -13.36 -4.06 -11.24
N ASP A 107 -14.44 -3.48 -10.78
CA ASP A 107 -14.79 -3.37 -9.36
C ASP A 107 -13.61 -2.87 -8.51
N MET A 108 -13.02 -3.73 -7.66
CA MET A 108 -11.87 -3.39 -6.80
C MET A 108 -10.52 -3.60 -7.48
N ILE A 109 -10.52 -4.14 -8.69
CA ILE A 109 -9.26 -4.42 -9.42
C ILE A 109 -8.83 -3.19 -10.18
N VAL A 110 -7.64 -2.68 -9.86
CA VAL A 110 -7.01 -1.55 -10.55
C VAL A 110 -5.81 -2.02 -11.35
N ASP A 111 -5.48 -1.26 -12.41
CA ASP A 111 -4.25 -1.46 -13.17
C ASP A 111 -3.07 -0.95 -12.34
N MET A 112 -2.18 -1.85 -12.00
CA MET A 112 -1.00 -1.54 -11.17
C MET A 112 0.21 -1.11 -11.99
N GLU A 113 0.13 -1.10 -13.33
CA GLU A 113 1.33 -0.80 -14.13
C GLU A 113 1.89 0.62 -13.88
N PRO A 114 1.07 1.68 -13.73
CA PRO A 114 1.64 2.99 -13.38
C PRO A 114 2.42 2.95 -12.06
N PHE A 115 1.92 2.22 -11.06
CA PHE A 115 2.62 2.04 -9.78
C PHE A 115 3.96 1.30 -9.98
N TRP A 116 3.96 0.23 -10.79
CA TRP A 116 5.18 -0.55 -11.05
C TRP A 116 6.20 0.24 -11.87
N ALA A 117 5.76 1.10 -12.78
CA ALA A 117 6.65 1.99 -13.54
C ALA A 117 7.43 2.91 -12.58
N HIS A 118 6.71 3.56 -11.65
CA HIS A 118 7.35 4.40 -10.63
C HIS A 118 8.29 3.62 -9.72
N TYR A 119 7.88 2.41 -9.31
CA TYR A 119 8.72 1.53 -8.49
C TYR A 119 10.04 1.21 -9.22
N ARG A 120 9.95 0.80 -10.48
CA ARG A 120 11.15 0.45 -11.26
C ARG A 120 12.06 1.65 -11.53
N SER A 121 11.50 2.85 -11.68
CA SER A 121 12.28 4.05 -12.00
C SER A 121 13.33 4.38 -10.95
N VAL A 122 13.11 4.02 -9.69
CA VAL A 122 14.02 4.34 -8.58
C VAL A 122 15.09 3.26 -8.33
N LYS A 123 15.24 2.31 -9.27
CA LYS A 123 16.25 1.23 -9.18
C LYS A 123 16.17 0.49 -7.82
N PRO A 124 15.04 -0.20 -7.53
CA PRO A 124 14.79 -0.80 -6.22
C PRO A 124 15.48 -2.17 -6.07
N PHE A 125 16.79 -2.20 -6.25
CA PHE A 125 17.63 -3.40 -6.15
C PHE A 125 19.03 -3.00 -5.74
N PHE A 126 19.76 -3.89 -5.10
CA PHE A 126 21.11 -3.64 -4.60
C PHE A 126 22.07 -3.40 -5.77
N ILE A 127 22.85 -2.32 -5.70
CA ILE A 127 23.85 -1.96 -6.71
C ILE A 127 25.19 -1.70 -6.00
N ASN A 128 26.20 -2.51 -6.35
CA ASN A 128 27.57 -2.27 -5.91
C ASN A 128 28.49 -2.97 -6.91
N GLU A 129 29.29 -2.19 -7.61
CA GLU A 129 30.21 -2.67 -8.65
C GLU A 129 31.62 -2.98 -8.12
N ASP A 130 31.87 -2.70 -6.84
CA ASP A 130 33.15 -3.06 -6.23
C ASP A 130 33.32 -4.59 -6.23
N PRO A 131 34.57 -5.08 -6.36
CA PRO A 131 34.80 -6.51 -6.30
C PRO A 131 34.17 -7.15 -5.07
N SER A 132 33.55 -8.33 -5.26
CA SER A 132 32.95 -9.04 -4.14
C SER A 132 34.02 -9.39 -3.11
N PRO A 133 33.78 -9.09 -1.82
CA PRO A 133 34.72 -9.53 -0.80
C PRO A 133 34.74 -11.05 -0.68
N GLU A 134 35.79 -11.60 -0.06
CA GLU A 134 35.95 -13.04 0.10
C GLU A 134 34.73 -13.71 0.77
N ARG A 135 34.09 -13.02 1.68
CA ARG A 135 32.91 -13.55 2.40
C ARG A 135 31.67 -12.69 2.15
N GLU A 136 31.47 -11.64 2.92
CA GLU A 136 30.26 -10.80 2.84
C GLU A 136 30.59 -9.33 3.04
N ARG A 137 29.74 -8.44 2.54
CA ARG A 137 29.82 -7.02 2.81
C ARG A 137 29.27 -6.77 4.22
N LEU A 138 30.17 -6.42 5.14
CA LEU A 138 29.82 -6.24 6.56
C LEU A 138 28.94 -4.99 6.73
N GLN A 139 28.01 -5.07 7.70
CA GLN A 139 27.12 -3.98 8.05
C GLN A 139 26.87 -4.02 9.57
N SER A 140 27.04 -2.88 10.25
CA SER A 140 26.79 -2.83 11.68
C SER A 140 25.27 -2.80 11.98
N PRO A 141 24.87 -3.16 13.21
CA PRO A 141 23.46 -3.03 13.61
C PRO A 141 22.92 -1.61 13.44
N GLU A 142 23.74 -0.59 13.69
CA GLU A 142 23.36 0.83 13.55
C GLU A 142 23.12 1.17 12.07
N GLN A 143 24.01 0.73 11.19
CA GLN A 143 23.84 0.92 9.75
C GLN A 143 22.59 0.21 9.24
N ARG A 144 22.33 -1.01 9.74
CA ARG A 144 21.12 -1.77 9.37
C ARG A 144 19.85 -1.06 9.85
N ALA A 145 19.87 -0.52 11.07
CA ALA A 145 18.72 0.17 11.67
C ALA A 145 18.31 1.41 10.85
N ARG A 146 19.27 2.02 10.13
CA ARG A 146 19.03 3.24 9.35
C ARG A 146 17.93 3.09 8.30
N PHE A 147 17.80 1.90 7.70
CA PHE A 147 16.82 1.65 6.66
C PHE A 147 15.86 0.49 6.95
N ASP A 148 15.95 -0.11 8.14
CA ASP A 148 15.18 -1.29 8.49
C ASP A 148 13.66 -1.08 8.31
N ASP A 149 13.16 0.08 8.73
CA ASP A 149 11.73 0.38 8.63
C ASP A 149 11.23 0.29 7.18
N SER A 150 12.01 0.77 6.22
CA SER A 150 11.64 0.75 4.80
C SER A 150 11.60 -0.66 4.21
N THR A 151 12.34 -1.62 4.81
CA THR A 151 12.34 -3.02 4.32
C THR A 151 11.01 -3.74 4.55
N LYS A 152 10.15 -3.23 5.44
CA LYS A 152 8.84 -3.82 5.73
C LYS A 152 7.84 -3.67 4.58
N CYS A 153 8.16 -2.86 3.57
CA CYS A 153 7.23 -2.52 2.48
C CYS A 153 6.83 -3.75 1.67
N ILE A 154 5.52 -3.98 1.53
CA ILE A 154 4.94 -5.11 0.80
C ILE A 154 4.38 -4.69 -0.57
N LEU A 155 4.65 -3.48 -1.04
CA LEU A 155 4.27 -2.97 -2.36
C LEU A 155 2.75 -3.02 -2.63
N CYS A 156 1.93 -2.80 -1.60
CA CYS A 156 0.46 -2.88 -1.70
C CYS A 156 -0.18 -1.62 -2.32
N ALA A 157 0.60 -0.59 -2.60
CA ALA A 157 0.16 0.70 -3.14
C ALA A 157 -0.74 1.55 -2.22
N ALA A 158 -1.13 1.08 -1.03
CA ALA A 158 -2.06 1.82 -0.15
C ALA A 158 -1.57 3.25 0.14
N CYS A 159 -0.27 3.44 0.37
CA CYS A 159 0.30 4.77 0.67
C CYS A 159 0.29 5.70 -0.55
N THR A 160 0.69 5.19 -1.72
CA THR A 160 0.73 5.97 -2.97
C THR A 160 -0.68 6.42 -3.36
N THR A 161 -1.63 5.49 -3.32
CA THR A 161 -3.02 5.76 -3.70
C THR A 161 -3.83 6.50 -2.60
N SER A 162 -3.23 6.80 -1.44
CA SER A 162 -3.80 7.69 -0.41
C SER A 162 -3.29 9.13 -0.56
N CYS A 163 -2.37 9.38 -1.48
CA CYS A 163 -1.69 10.66 -1.55
C CYS A 163 -2.41 11.64 -2.48
N PRO A 164 -2.90 12.79 -1.95
CA PRO A 164 -3.55 13.78 -2.82
C PRO A 164 -2.65 14.31 -3.93
N SER A 165 -1.32 14.39 -3.70
CA SER A 165 -0.38 14.80 -4.76
C SER A 165 -0.36 13.79 -5.91
N PHE A 166 -0.51 12.50 -5.61
CA PHE A 166 -0.59 11.44 -6.63
C PHE A 166 -1.93 11.50 -7.37
N TRP A 167 -3.02 11.82 -6.67
CA TRP A 167 -4.33 11.98 -7.33
C TRP A 167 -4.33 13.17 -8.30
N ALA A 168 -3.62 14.24 -7.92
CA ALA A 168 -3.56 15.47 -8.73
C ALA A 168 -2.67 15.29 -9.96
N ASP A 169 -1.66 14.42 -9.86
CA ASP A 169 -0.69 14.24 -10.93
C ASP A 169 -0.06 12.84 -10.83
N GLY A 170 -0.50 11.94 -11.69
CA GLY A 170 -0.05 10.55 -11.72
C GLY A 170 1.42 10.37 -12.11
N GLU A 171 2.09 11.43 -12.60
CA GLU A 171 3.53 11.38 -12.91
C GLU A 171 4.40 11.47 -11.64
N TYR A 172 3.83 11.91 -10.52
CA TYR A 172 4.54 11.92 -9.24
C TYR A 172 4.92 10.48 -8.84
N VAL A 173 6.20 10.24 -8.59
CA VAL A 173 6.72 8.88 -8.29
C VAL A 173 6.00 8.21 -7.12
N GLY A 174 5.44 8.98 -6.21
CA GLY A 174 4.62 8.47 -5.12
C GLY A 174 5.40 7.96 -3.91
N PRO A 175 4.72 7.91 -2.76
CA PRO A 175 5.35 7.52 -1.49
C PRO A 175 6.03 6.15 -1.49
N ALA A 176 5.45 5.14 -2.13
CA ALA A 176 6.02 3.78 -2.10
C ALA A 176 7.36 3.71 -2.84
N ALA A 177 7.49 4.36 -4.00
CA ALA A 177 8.75 4.38 -4.75
C ALA A 177 9.84 5.08 -3.92
N ILE A 178 9.47 6.19 -3.24
CA ILE A 178 10.43 6.91 -2.40
C ILE A 178 10.89 6.03 -1.21
N VAL A 179 9.97 5.29 -0.58
CA VAL A 179 10.33 4.35 0.50
C VAL A 179 11.27 3.25 -0.02
N GLN A 180 11.02 2.75 -1.24
CA GLN A 180 11.87 1.74 -1.83
C GLN A 180 13.25 2.29 -2.22
N ALA A 181 13.31 3.53 -2.68
CA ALA A 181 14.60 4.20 -2.91
C ALA A 181 15.35 4.42 -1.58
N HIS A 182 14.64 4.91 -0.54
CA HIS A 182 15.19 5.14 0.80
C HIS A 182 15.92 3.89 1.30
N ARG A 183 15.30 2.72 1.14
CA ARG A 183 15.88 1.45 1.57
C ARG A 183 17.30 1.25 1.02
N PHE A 184 17.57 1.64 -0.22
CA PHE A 184 18.87 1.45 -0.88
C PHE A 184 19.78 2.68 -0.75
N ILE A 185 19.20 3.89 -0.67
CA ILE A 185 19.99 5.13 -0.46
C ILE A 185 20.75 5.05 0.86
N PHE A 186 20.08 4.52 1.90
CA PHE A 186 20.67 4.48 3.25
C PHE A 186 21.28 3.12 3.62
N ASP A 187 21.40 2.18 2.66
CA ASP A 187 22.10 0.92 2.87
C ASP A 187 23.61 1.16 2.65
N SER A 188 24.39 1.07 3.71
CA SER A 188 25.84 1.32 3.69
C SER A 188 26.61 0.41 2.72
N ARG A 189 25.98 -0.64 2.23
CA ARG A 189 26.59 -1.59 1.29
C ARG A 189 26.30 -1.26 -0.17
N ASP A 190 25.30 -0.40 -0.42
CA ASP A 190 24.87 0.00 -1.78
C ASP A 190 25.72 1.20 -2.25
N ALA A 191 26.11 1.21 -3.51
CA ALA A 191 26.97 2.25 -4.07
C ALA A 191 26.22 3.23 -5.01
N ALA A 192 24.89 3.09 -5.15
CA ALA A 192 24.13 3.89 -6.11
C ALA A 192 23.19 4.93 -5.46
N ALA A 193 23.47 5.34 -4.22
CA ALA A 193 22.68 6.35 -3.52
C ALA A 193 22.55 7.64 -4.35
N GLY A 194 23.67 8.14 -4.88
CA GLY A 194 23.68 9.37 -5.71
C GLY A 194 22.75 9.29 -6.91
N GLN A 195 22.75 8.15 -7.62
CA GLN A 195 21.86 7.95 -8.79
C GLN A 195 20.40 8.05 -8.39
N ARG A 196 20.03 7.45 -7.26
CA ARG A 196 18.63 7.50 -6.79
C ARG A 196 18.22 8.89 -6.29
N LEU A 197 19.17 9.61 -5.64
CA LEU A 197 18.91 10.99 -5.22
C LEU A 197 18.70 11.90 -6.43
N GLU A 198 19.48 11.70 -7.51
CA GLU A 198 19.29 12.44 -8.76
C GLU A 198 17.90 12.21 -9.33
N ILE A 199 17.47 10.95 -9.47
CA ILE A 199 16.12 10.59 -9.95
C ILE A 199 15.04 11.25 -9.08
N LEU A 200 15.18 11.14 -7.76
CA LEU A 200 14.18 11.67 -6.82
C LEU A 200 14.24 13.19 -6.66
N GLY A 201 15.33 13.83 -7.07
CA GLY A 201 15.47 15.28 -7.08
C GLY A 201 14.74 15.96 -8.21
N GLU A 202 14.31 15.21 -9.23
CA GLU A 202 13.57 15.73 -10.37
C GLU A 202 12.22 16.31 -9.97
N GLN A 203 11.59 17.04 -10.90
CA GLN A 203 10.32 17.75 -10.67
C GLN A 203 9.21 16.83 -10.13
N MET A 204 9.13 15.60 -10.64
CA MET A 204 8.09 14.63 -10.23
C MET A 204 8.55 13.71 -9.10
N GLY A 205 9.69 14.03 -8.48
CA GLY A 205 10.26 13.29 -7.34
C GLY A 205 9.75 13.79 -5.99
N VAL A 206 10.64 13.81 -4.99
CA VAL A 206 10.27 14.06 -3.59
C VAL A 206 9.62 15.42 -3.34
N TRP A 207 9.90 16.42 -4.21
CA TRP A 207 9.41 17.79 -4.00
C TRP A 207 7.91 17.93 -4.20
N ARG A 208 7.25 16.95 -4.84
CA ARG A 208 5.78 16.91 -4.95
C ARG A 208 5.11 16.55 -3.63
N CYS A 209 5.85 15.96 -2.68
CA CYS A 209 5.31 15.61 -1.36
C CYS A 209 5.00 16.86 -0.54
N ARG A 210 3.74 17.02 -0.13
CA ARG A 210 3.24 18.15 0.67
C ARG A 210 3.09 17.81 2.17
N THR A 211 3.67 16.69 2.60
CA THR A 211 3.72 16.28 4.02
C THR A 211 2.30 16.20 4.66
N ILE A 212 1.37 15.55 3.94
CA ILE A 212 -0.04 15.43 4.36
C ILE A 212 -0.26 14.26 5.33
N PHE A 213 0.69 13.33 5.43
CA PHE A 213 0.71 12.14 6.30
C PHE A 213 -0.27 11.01 5.93
N ASN A 214 -1.15 11.17 4.95
CA ASN A 214 -2.08 10.11 4.53
C ASN A 214 -1.33 8.78 4.23
N CYS A 215 -0.16 8.88 3.62
CA CYS A 215 0.65 7.70 3.27
C CYS A 215 1.12 6.92 4.50
N THR A 216 1.50 7.62 5.58
CA THR A 216 1.90 6.99 6.84
C THR A 216 0.70 6.33 7.53
N VAL A 217 -0.44 7.03 7.55
CA VAL A 217 -1.69 6.51 8.15
C VAL A 217 -2.19 5.27 7.41
N ALA A 218 -2.07 5.26 6.07
CA ALA A 218 -2.56 4.15 5.25
C ALA A 218 -1.63 2.92 5.23
N CYS A 219 -0.41 3.04 5.76
CA CYS A 219 0.56 1.95 5.65
C CYS A 219 0.18 0.76 6.54
N PRO A 220 -0.15 -0.43 5.98
CA PRO A 220 -0.54 -1.58 6.82
C PRO A 220 0.66 -2.26 7.50
N ARG A 221 1.88 -1.78 7.24
CA ARG A 221 3.11 -2.27 7.86
C ARG A 221 3.70 -1.27 8.86
N ASP A 222 2.98 -0.19 9.14
CA ASP A 222 3.35 0.87 10.10
C ASP A 222 4.69 1.54 9.77
N ILE A 223 5.04 1.59 8.47
CA ILE A 223 6.24 2.29 8.00
C ILE A 223 6.03 3.79 8.20
N LYS A 224 7.05 4.47 8.71
CA LYS A 224 7.05 5.93 8.86
C LYS A 224 7.32 6.60 7.51
N VAL A 225 6.38 6.42 6.57
CA VAL A 225 6.54 6.81 5.16
C VAL A 225 6.93 8.28 5.01
N THR A 226 6.24 9.17 5.74
CA THR A 226 6.52 10.61 5.66
C THR A 226 7.91 10.95 6.17
N GLN A 227 8.39 10.22 7.21
CA GLN A 227 9.76 10.39 7.72
C GLN A 227 10.76 9.97 6.64
N ALA A 228 10.60 8.81 6.02
CA ALA A 228 11.50 8.33 4.96
C ALA A 228 11.58 9.35 3.81
N ILE A 229 10.43 9.94 3.42
CA ILE A 229 10.42 10.99 2.38
C ILE A 229 11.22 12.22 2.86
N GLY A 230 11.06 12.62 4.12
CA GLY A 230 11.78 13.74 4.72
C GLY A 230 13.29 13.52 4.70
N GLU A 231 13.73 12.32 5.05
CA GLU A 231 15.16 11.96 5.04
C GLU A 231 15.74 12.00 3.63
N VAL A 232 15.02 11.53 2.63
CA VAL A 232 15.47 11.64 1.23
C VAL A 232 15.55 13.11 0.80
N LYS A 233 14.57 13.96 1.16
CA LYS A 233 14.63 15.40 0.89
C LYS A 233 15.87 16.03 1.52
N GLN A 234 16.15 15.66 2.78
CA GLN A 234 17.32 16.18 3.50
C GLN A 234 18.61 15.74 2.78
N ALA A 235 18.72 14.48 2.41
CA ALA A 235 19.90 13.97 1.69
C ALA A 235 20.13 14.71 0.37
N ILE A 236 19.07 15.01 -0.39
CA ILE A 236 19.19 15.78 -1.63
C ILE A 236 19.67 17.22 -1.32
N ALA A 237 19.10 17.85 -0.29
CA ALA A 237 19.40 19.25 0.03
C ALA A 237 20.81 19.45 0.61
N THR A 238 21.31 18.48 1.38
CA THR A 238 22.58 18.62 2.09
C THR A 238 23.74 17.88 1.43
N GLY A 239 23.46 16.90 0.59
CA GLY A 239 24.47 15.97 0.06
C GLY A 239 24.97 14.97 1.09
N GLN A 240 24.31 14.83 2.24
CA GLN A 240 24.74 13.97 3.35
C GLN A 240 23.75 12.83 3.56
N LEU A 241 24.26 11.65 3.93
CA LEU A 241 23.47 10.43 4.20
C LEU A 241 23.44 10.07 5.70
N ASP A 242 23.88 10.99 6.56
CA ASP A 242 23.96 10.76 8.02
C ASP A 242 22.60 10.84 8.70
#